data_93c20658c454c6427e15f089df2f4c20
#
_entry.id   93c20658c454c6427e15f089df2f4c20
#
_cell.length_a   1.000
_cell.length_b   1.000
_cell.length_c   1.000
_cell.angle_alpha   90.00
_cell.angle_beta   90.00
_cell.angle_gamma   90.00
#
_symmetry.space_group_name_H-M   'P 1'
#
loop_
_entity.id
_entity.type
_entity.pdbx_description
1 polymer ?
#
loop_
_entity_poly.entity_id
_entity_poly.type
_entity_poly.pdbx_seq_one_letter_code
_entity_poly.pdbx_strand_id
1 'polypeptide(L)'
;MMTLSALNQFLKQHTTEETQRLNGVKKDYSQFPVAKGKFDTPCYRFDTNLEDLRSLFLSKKVLPSYYNFAVVKQDRFENVPLHIHEWLELSYIYSGACTMTINKTTFRLKS
;
A
#
# COMPACT_ATOMS: atom_id res chain seq x y z
N MET A 1 1.04 12.44 21.14
CA MET A 1 0.23 12.62 19.90
C MET A 1 1.11 13.18 18.80
N MET A 2 0.96 12.68 17.59
CA MET A 2 1.70 13.18 16.43
C MET A 2 1.14 14.55 15.99
N THR A 3 2.02 15.55 15.78
CA THR A 3 1.62 16.83 15.23
C THR A 3 1.41 16.74 13.71
N LEU A 4 0.70 17.71 13.13
CA LEU A 4 0.53 17.78 11.68
C LEU A 4 1.87 17.93 10.96
N SER A 5 2.80 18.70 11.53
CA SER A 5 4.15 18.87 10.98
C SER A 5 4.93 17.54 10.97
N ALA A 6 4.88 16.78 12.07
CA ALA A 6 5.53 15.49 12.17
C ALA A 6 4.91 14.46 11.19
N LEU A 7 3.59 14.47 11.02
CA LEU A 7 2.90 13.64 10.06
C LEU A 7 3.34 13.96 8.62
N ASN A 8 3.36 15.24 8.27
CA ASN A 8 3.80 15.70 6.96
C ASN A 8 5.25 15.28 6.66
N GLN A 9 6.14 15.42 7.63
CA GLN A 9 7.52 14.99 7.54
C GLN A 9 7.63 13.48 7.32
N PHE A 10 6.91 12.71 8.11
CA PHE A 10 6.86 11.25 7.98
C PHE A 10 6.36 10.80 6.61
N LEU A 11 5.28 11.42 6.10
CA LEU A 11 4.69 11.05 4.82
C LEU A 11 5.58 11.41 3.63
N LYS A 12 6.37 12.47 3.72
CA LYS A 12 7.27 12.91 2.66
C LYS A 12 8.64 12.24 2.68
N GLN A 13 9.04 11.68 3.81
CA GLN A 13 10.32 10.98 3.93
C GLN A 13 10.30 9.69 3.09
N HIS A 14 11.40 9.43 2.37
CA HIS A 14 11.56 8.19 1.65
C HIS A 14 11.70 7.01 2.61
N THR A 15 10.96 5.93 2.34
CA THR A 15 11.17 4.64 3.01
C THR A 15 12.38 3.93 2.40
N THR A 16 12.85 2.88 3.06
CA THR A 16 13.91 2.03 2.53
C THR A 16 13.50 1.44 1.18
N GLU A 17 12.27 0.98 1.07
CA GLU A 17 11.70 0.41 -0.17
C GLU A 17 11.64 1.45 -1.28
N GLU A 18 11.20 2.67 -0.99
CA GLU A 18 11.19 3.76 -1.96
C GLU A 18 12.59 4.07 -2.48
N THR A 19 13.58 4.11 -1.60
CA THR A 19 14.98 4.34 -1.98
C THR A 19 15.50 3.20 -2.86
N GLN A 20 15.20 1.96 -2.53
CA GLN A 20 15.58 0.81 -3.34
C GLN A 20 15.00 0.90 -4.75
N ARG A 21 13.74 1.30 -4.88
CA ARG A 21 13.09 1.46 -6.20
C ARG A 21 13.73 2.56 -7.03
N LEU A 22 14.07 3.68 -6.41
CA LEU A 22 14.81 4.75 -7.08
C LEU A 22 16.18 4.28 -7.60
N ASN A 23 16.79 3.30 -6.93
CA ASN A 23 18.03 2.67 -7.31
C ASN A 23 17.84 1.47 -8.28
N GLY A 24 16.63 1.26 -8.79
CA GLY A 24 16.33 0.20 -9.76
C GLY A 24 16.05 -1.18 -9.17
N VAL A 25 16.00 -1.31 -7.84
CA VAL A 25 15.64 -2.56 -7.17
C VAL A 25 14.13 -2.72 -7.16
N LYS A 26 13.64 -3.80 -7.73
CA LYS A 26 12.20 -4.11 -7.78
C LYS A 26 11.81 -5.07 -6.69
N LYS A 27 10.61 -4.89 -6.13
CA LYS A 27 10.04 -5.83 -5.17
C LYS A 27 9.68 -7.14 -5.87
N ASP A 28 9.98 -8.25 -5.21
CA ASP A 28 9.61 -9.60 -5.67
C ASP A 28 8.24 -9.98 -5.11
N TYR A 29 7.27 -10.19 -6.00
CA TYR A 29 5.92 -10.61 -5.64
C TYR A 29 5.71 -12.12 -5.80
N SER A 30 6.68 -12.88 -6.28
CA SER A 30 6.55 -14.32 -6.52
C SER A 30 6.26 -15.14 -5.26
N GLN A 31 6.57 -14.59 -4.09
CA GLN A 31 6.28 -15.21 -2.79
C GLN A 31 4.79 -15.21 -2.44
N PHE A 32 3.96 -14.39 -3.08
CA PHE A 32 2.54 -14.34 -2.80
C PHE A 32 1.77 -15.43 -3.54
N PRO A 33 0.72 -16.02 -2.93
CA PRO A 33 -0.13 -16.96 -3.64
C PRO A 33 -0.79 -16.30 -4.85
N VAL A 34 -1.00 -17.07 -5.90
CA VAL A 34 -1.74 -16.64 -7.09
C VAL A 34 -3.21 -17.01 -6.92
N ALA A 35 -4.09 -16.04 -7.17
CA ALA A 35 -5.53 -16.26 -7.11
C ALA A 35 -5.98 -17.18 -8.24
N LYS A 36 -6.96 -18.04 -7.94
CA LYS A 36 -7.61 -18.88 -8.93
C LYS A 36 -8.58 -18.03 -9.75
N GLY A 37 -8.58 -18.21 -11.07
CA GLY A 37 -9.48 -17.50 -11.97
C GLY A 37 -8.85 -17.29 -13.35
N LYS A 38 -9.62 -16.68 -14.24
CA LYS A 38 -9.15 -16.33 -15.59
C LYS A 38 -8.68 -14.88 -15.61
N PHE A 39 -7.37 -14.69 -15.51
CA PHE A 39 -6.73 -13.40 -15.57
C PHE A 39 -5.72 -13.37 -16.72
N ASP A 40 -5.58 -12.23 -17.38
CA ASP A 40 -4.62 -12.05 -18.47
C ASP A 40 -3.17 -12.10 -17.98
N THR A 41 -2.94 -11.74 -16.72
CA THR A 41 -1.66 -11.80 -16.03
C THR A 41 -1.86 -12.48 -14.68
N PRO A 42 -0.78 -12.96 -14.01
CA PRO A 42 -0.92 -13.50 -12.67
C PRO A 42 -1.59 -12.49 -11.72
N CYS A 43 -2.63 -12.95 -11.03
CA CYS A 43 -3.33 -12.17 -10.02
C CYS A 43 -2.94 -12.70 -8.65
N TYR A 44 -2.26 -11.87 -7.85
CA TYR A 44 -1.76 -12.28 -6.55
C TYR A 44 -2.81 -12.07 -5.45
N ARG A 45 -2.76 -12.89 -4.42
CA ARG A 45 -3.56 -12.70 -3.21
C ARG A 45 -2.72 -11.99 -2.16
N PHE A 46 -3.19 -10.82 -1.75
CA PHE A 46 -2.55 -10.01 -0.71
C PHE A 46 -3.32 -10.08 0.62
N ASP A 47 -3.77 -11.27 0.97
CA ASP A 47 -4.50 -11.51 2.22
C ASP A 47 -3.52 -11.41 3.40
N THR A 48 -3.19 -10.21 3.78
CA THR A 48 -2.31 -9.94 4.91
C THR A 48 -3.14 -9.91 6.19
N ASN A 49 -2.60 -10.51 7.24
CA ASN A 49 -3.22 -10.43 8.57
C ASN A 49 -3.30 -8.95 9.01
N LEU A 50 -4.46 -8.54 9.49
CA LEU A 50 -4.68 -7.17 9.96
C LEU A 50 -3.69 -6.77 11.06
N GLU A 51 -3.32 -7.70 11.94
CA GLU A 51 -2.34 -7.44 13.00
C GLU A 51 -0.96 -7.11 12.42
N ASP A 52 -0.55 -7.79 11.36
CA ASP A 52 0.70 -7.49 10.68
C ASP A 52 0.68 -6.10 10.07
N LEU A 53 -0.43 -5.69 9.45
CA LEU A 53 -0.59 -4.33 8.93
C LEU A 53 -0.57 -3.29 10.05
N ARG A 54 -1.19 -3.57 11.19
CA ARG A 54 -1.23 -2.67 12.34
C ARG A 54 0.13 -2.51 13.01
N SER A 55 1.01 -3.49 12.89
CA SER A 55 2.38 -3.39 13.38
C SER A 55 3.23 -2.42 12.57
N LEU A 56 2.76 -2.06 11.36
CA LEU A 56 3.46 -1.16 10.45
C LEU A 56 3.02 0.31 10.65
N PHE A 57 3.97 1.22 10.59
CA PHE A 57 3.78 2.66 10.43
C PHE A 57 2.74 3.34 11.32
N LEU A 58 1.82 4.05 10.65
CA LEU A 58 0.84 4.93 11.31
C LEU A 58 -0.11 4.18 12.23
N SER A 59 -0.53 2.99 11.86
CA SER A 59 -1.49 2.23 12.65
C SER A 59 -1.03 2.03 14.08
N LYS A 60 0.23 1.67 14.26
CA LYS A 60 0.82 1.45 15.59
C LYS A 60 0.92 2.72 16.42
N LYS A 61 1.07 3.88 15.75
CA LYS A 61 1.29 5.17 16.41
C LYS A 61 -0.01 5.93 16.70
N VAL A 62 -1.05 5.73 15.90
CA VAL A 62 -2.28 6.53 15.93
C VAL A 62 -3.51 5.77 16.40
N LEU A 63 -3.53 4.45 16.28
CA LEU A 63 -4.71 3.64 16.58
C LEU A 63 -4.48 2.73 17.77
N PRO A 64 -5.46 2.65 18.70
CA PRO A 64 -5.45 1.62 19.71
C PRO A 64 -5.49 0.22 19.09
N SER A 65 -4.87 -0.76 19.77
CA SER A 65 -4.74 -2.13 19.25
C SER A 65 -6.06 -2.89 19.09
N TYR A 66 -7.13 -2.42 19.70
CA TYR A 66 -8.44 -3.08 19.63
C TYR A 66 -9.28 -2.69 18.40
N TYR A 67 -8.87 -1.72 17.61
CA TYR A 67 -9.59 -1.38 16.39
C TYR A 67 -9.32 -2.39 15.27
N ASN A 68 -10.38 -2.75 14.53
CA ASN A 68 -10.33 -3.70 13.42
C ASN A 68 -10.00 -3.02 12.09
N PHE A 69 -9.10 -2.07 12.08
CA PHE A 69 -8.61 -1.45 10.86
C PHE A 69 -7.16 -0.98 11.02
N ALA A 70 -6.49 -0.80 9.90
CA ALA A 70 -5.12 -0.33 9.85
C ALA A 70 -5.02 0.90 8.95
N VAL A 71 -4.13 1.80 9.33
CA VAL A 71 -3.73 2.94 8.50
C VAL A 71 -2.27 2.73 8.11
N VAL A 72 -2.01 2.65 6.83
CA VAL A 72 -0.67 2.41 6.31
C VAL A 72 -0.28 3.50 5.31
N LYS A 73 1.00 3.80 5.26
CA LYS A 73 1.56 4.63 4.21
C LYS A 73 1.91 3.73 3.04
N GLN A 74 1.33 4.02 1.88
CA GLN A 74 1.71 3.34 0.64
C GLN A 74 3.07 3.86 0.17
N ASP A 75 3.99 2.95 -0.11
CA ASP A 75 5.28 3.30 -0.67
C ASP A 75 5.12 3.84 -2.09
N ARG A 76 5.88 4.88 -2.39
CA ARG A 76 5.92 5.49 -3.72
C ARG A 76 6.82 4.69 -4.66
N PHE A 77 6.73 5.01 -5.95
CA PHE A 77 7.56 4.42 -7.01
C PHE A 77 7.37 2.92 -7.16
N GLU A 78 6.23 2.41 -6.73
CA GLU A 78 5.89 1.00 -6.81
C GLU A 78 4.94 0.75 -7.98
N ASN A 79 5.27 -0.27 -8.76
CA ASN A 79 4.37 -0.81 -9.76
C ASN A 79 3.77 -2.10 -9.19
N VAL A 80 2.63 -1.94 -8.52
CA VAL A 80 1.97 -3.07 -7.86
C VAL A 80 1.26 -3.91 -8.92
N PRO A 81 1.52 -5.24 -8.97
CA PRO A 81 0.88 -6.11 -9.93
C PRO A 81 -0.61 -6.30 -9.65
N LEU A 82 -1.31 -6.91 -10.60
CA LEU A 82 -2.70 -7.29 -10.41
C LEU A 82 -2.85 -8.15 -9.15
N HIS A 83 -3.77 -7.77 -8.28
CA HIS A 83 -3.98 -8.47 -7.02
C HIS A 83 -5.42 -8.34 -6.53
N ILE A 84 -5.77 -9.22 -5.60
CA ILE A 84 -7.02 -9.17 -4.85
C ILE A 84 -6.74 -9.34 -3.37
N HIS A 85 -7.63 -8.85 -2.53
CA HIS A 85 -7.64 -9.09 -1.09
C HIS A 85 -9.08 -9.03 -0.54
N GLU A 86 -9.28 -9.55 0.66
CA GLU A 86 -10.60 -9.59 1.29
C GLU A 86 -10.94 -8.31 2.08
N TRP A 87 -9.99 -7.39 2.17
CA TRP A 87 -10.15 -6.14 2.91
C TRP A 87 -10.91 -5.09 2.10
N LEU A 88 -11.69 -4.29 2.80
CA LEU A 88 -12.13 -3.02 2.25
C LEU A 88 -10.96 -2.03 2.36
N GLU A 89 -10.58 -1.45 1.24
CA GLU A 89 -9.49 -0.48 1.16
C GLU A 89 -10.03 0.90 0.80
N LEU A 90 -9.62 1.89 1.56
CA LEU A 90 -9.86 3.30 1.26
C LEU A 90 -8.52 3.99 1.07
N SER A 91 -8.29 4.51 -0.12
CA SER A 91 -7.04 5.20 -0.45
C SER A 91 -7.22 6.71 -0.46
N TYR A 92 -6.34 7.41 0.22
CA TYR A 92 -6.28 8.87 0.24
C TYR A 92 -4.97 9.36 -0.35
N ILE A 93 -5.05 10.21 -1.37
CA ILE A 93 -3.85 10.77 -2.01
C ILE A 93 -3.45 12.03 -1.27
N TYR A 94 -2.49 11.89 -0.37
CA TYR A 94 -1.99 12.99 0.44
C TYR A 94 -1.24 14.01 -0.40
N SER A 95 -0.37 13.55 -1.29
CA SER A 95 0.46 14.40 -2.15
C SER A 95 0.88 13.63 -3.40
N GLY A 96 0.93 14.30 -4.54
CA GLY A 96 1.32 13.69 -5.81
C GLY A 96 0.16 13.03 -6.54
N ALA A 97 0.45 11.97 -7.27
CA ALA A 97 -0.52 11.27 -8.09
C ALA A 97 -0.18 9.79 -8.20
N CYS A 98 -1.19 8.99 -8.48
CA CYS A 98 -1.02 7.59 -8.85
C CYS A 98 -1.98 7.19 -9.95
N THR A 99 -1.65 6.12 -10.65
CA THR A 99 -2.54 5.49 -11.62
C THR A 99 -3.00 4.16 -11.04
N MET A 100 -4.29 3.91 -11.07
CA MET A 100 -4.91 2.71 -10.52
C MET A 100 -5.82 2.08 -11.56
N THR A 101 -5.72 0.78 -11.72
CA THR A 101 -6.60 0.01 -12.60
C THR A 101 -7.47 -0.92 -11.77
N ILE A 102 -8.78 -0.79 -11.91
CA ILE A 102 -9.78 -1.60 -11.22
C ILE A 102 -10.70 -2.21 -12.28
N ASN A 103 -10.82 -3.53 -12.31
CA ASN A 103 -11.65 -4.24 -13.27
C ASN A 103 -11.42 -3.75 -14.72
N LYS A 104 -10.16 -3.65 -15.13
CA LYS A 104 -9.74 -3.19 -16.47
C LYS A 104 -10.00 -1.71 -16.77
N THR A 105 -10.50 -0.94 -15.83
CA THR A 105 -10.68 0.51 -15.96
C THR A 105 -9.54 1.22 -15.22
N THR A 106 -8.88 2.13 -15.92
CA THR A 106 -7.74 2.87 -15.38
C THR A 106 -8.14 4.28 -14.95
N PHE A 107 -7.77 4.63 -13.74
CA PHE A 107 -8.02 5.94 -13.13
C PHE A 107 -6.70 6.62 -12.84
N ARG A 108 -6.63 7.92 -13.06
CA ARG A 108 -5.54 8.74 -12.56
C ARG A 108 -6.03 9.54 -11.36
N LEU A 109 -5.43 9.28 -10.22
CA LEU A 109 -5.77 9.91 -8.95
C LEU A 109 -4.69 10.91 -8.56
N LYS A 110 -5.08 12.05 -8.06
CA LYS A 110 -4.16 13.08 -7.59
C LYS A 110 -4.74 13.82 -6.39
N SER A 111 -3.83 14.41 -5.62
CA SER A 111 -4.21 15.26 -4.49
C SER A 111 -4.97 16.51 -4.89
#